data_b7e7280c904b23abfbc9f436a6aad259
#
_entry.id   b7e7280c904b23abfbc9f436a6aad259
#
_cell.length_a   1.000
_cell.length_b   1.000
_cell.length_c   1.000
_cell.angle_alpha   90.00
_cell.angle_beta   90.00
_cell.angle_gamma   90.00
#
_symmetry.space_group_name_H-M   'P 1'
#
loop_
_entity.id
_entity.type
_entity.pdbx_description
1 polymer ?
#
loop_
_entity_poly.entity_id
_entity_poly.type
_entity_poly.pdbx_seq_one_letter_code
_entity_poly.pdbx_strand_id
1 'polypeptide(L)'
;DIDEIYDLSVRYAKIKSWLLKQPVQKAEGNGVSKFLSKLDDFDLNEYIKVIKFDELKVPSVPFQIPSSKTYFGIKEMMESELDFLKSTVLSKSSAPVIMYSDMPMKEMAKDPEFPKKWMFGMAMMLKKGLHLHQIHNLDRSFDEMMLGLESWIPMYMTGQISPYYFKNAPNDVFLHFLKVSGIAALSGEAVAGYHSDGKYYLTKVKREVEYYRKRAEEMLKNAYPLMEIYRSERKNELNAFLLADTKTAGKRRSILSSLPLYTISSKLLDRILTRNNINTELKEKIKEYAKTQRQRIKIILENERIEDDIPDFVQENFTKSPPMLELSGIFCEEDIPYNEEEY
;
A
#
# COMPACT_ATOMS: atom_id res chain seq x y z
N ASP A 1 20.07 -24.40 -14.99
CA ASP A 1 19.74 -23.70 -13.75
C ASP A 1 19.93 -22.20 -13.94
N ILE A 2 18.92 -21.42 -13.54
CA ILE A 2 18.90 -19.97 -13.77
C ILE A 2 19.88 -19.26 -12.84
N ASP A 3 20.16 -19.86 -11.70
CA ASP A 3 21.04 -19.29 -10.65
C ASP A 3 22.54 -19.36 -11.00
N GLU A 4 22.92 -20.16 -11.99
CA GLU A 4 24.31 -20.26 -12.46
C GLU A 4 24.66 -19.20 -13.53
N ILE A 5 23.72 -18.34 -13.94
CA ILE A 5 23.91 -17.36 -14.99
C ILE A 5 24.31 -16.03 -14.37
N TYR A 6 25.59 -15.67 -14.48
CA TYR A 6 26.15 -14.43 -13.94
C TYR A 6 25.79 -13.18 -14.76
N ASP A 7 25.46 -13.33 -16.06
CA ASP A 7 25.05 -12.21 -16.89
C ASP A 7 23.56 -11.91 -16.70
N LEU A 8 23.26 -10.75 -16.13
CA LEU A 8 21.91 -10.29 -15.84
C LEU A 8 21.01 -10.19 -17.08
N SER A 9 21.57 -9.84 -18.23
CA SER A 9 20.82 -9.73 -19.48
C SER A 9 20.37 -11.11 -20.00
N VAL A 10 21.24 -12.09 -19.90
CA VAL A 10 20.96 -13.48 -20.28
C VAL A 10 20.00 -14.13 -19.29
N ARG A 11 20.15 -13.85 -18.00
CA ARG A 11 19.23 -14.30 -16.94
C ARG A 11 17.82 -13.76 -17.16
N TYR A 12 17.71 -12.47 -17.44
CA TYR A 12 16.42 -11.82 -17.76
C TYR A 12 15.77 -12.43 -19.01
N ALA A 13 16.53 -12.61 -20.09
CA ALA A 13 16.02 -13.20 -21.32
C ALA A 13 15.53 -14.65 -21.12
N LYS A 14 16.23 -15.45 -20.31
CA LYS A 14 15.82 -16.83 -19.97
C LYS A 14 14.57 -16.86 -19.08
N ILE A 15 14.47 -16.00 -18.08
CA ILE A 15 13.28 -15.85 -17.23
C ILE A 15 12.08 -15.44 -18.09
N LYS A 16 12.25 -14.45 -18.95
CA LYS A 16 11.22 -13.99 -19.90
C LYS A 16 10.78 -15.11 -20.84
N SER A 17 11.74 -15.85 -21.43
CA SER A 17 11.43 -16.99 -22.30
C SER A 17 10.71 -18.12 -21.57
N TRP A 18 11.07 -18.37 -20.32
CA TRP A 18 10.42 -19.37 -19.47
C TRP A 18 8.99 -18.96 -19.12
N LEU A 19 8.78 -17.70 -18.73
CA LEU A 19 7.45 -17.15 -18.44
C LEU A 19 6.52 -17.19 -19.65
N LEU A 20 7.04 -16.92 -20.85
CA LEU A 20 6.28 -16.97 -22.09
C LEU A 20 5.94 -18.42 -22.54
N LYS A 21 6.69 -19.42 -22.09
CA LYS A 21 6.44 -20.85 -22.38
C LYS A 21 5.51 -21.53 -21.37
N GLN A 22 5.24 -20.91 -20.24
CA GLN A 22 4.23 -21.41 -19.32
C GLN A 22 2.86 -21.34 -20.02
N PRO A 23 2.05 -22.42 -19.98
CA PRO A 23 0.68 -22.32 -20.45
C PRO A 23 0.07 -21.16 -19.64
N VAL A 24 -0.48 -20.21 -20.36
CA VAL A 24 -1.22 -19.11 -19.75
C VAL A 24 -2.33 -19.76 -18.93
N GLN A 25 -2.06 -20.01 -17.64
CA GLN A 25 -3.15 -20.09 -16.71
C GLN A 25 -3.88 -18.77 -16.95
N LYS A 26 -5.16 -18.87 -17.38
CA LYS A 26 -6.02 -17.70 -17.55
C LYS A 26 -5.78 -16.84 -16.31
N ALA A 27 -4.96 -15.81 -16.45
CA ALA A 27 -4.68 -14.92 -15.36
C ALA A 27 -6.04 -14.36 -14.99
N GLU A 28 -6.50 -14.66 -13.81
CA GLU A 28 -7.67 -14.02 -13.24
C GLU A 28 -7.33 -12.53 -13.18
N GLY A 29 -7.73 -11.81 -14.19
CA GLY A 29 -7.55 -10.38 -14.35
C GLY A 29 -6.08 -9.90 -14.35
N ASN A 30 -5.77 -8.89 -15.12
CA ASN A 30 -4.52 -8.13 -15.02
C ASN A 30 -4.30 -7.72 -13.55
N GLY A 31 -3.06 -7.81 -13.04
CA GLY A 31 -2.72 -7.44 -11.66
C GLY A 31 -3.21 -6.05 -11.26
N VAL A 32 -3.24 -5.10 -12.20
CA VAL A 32 -3.77 -3.74 -12.01
C VAL A 32 -5.28 -3.76 -11.78
N SER A 33 -6.07 -4.48 -12.60
CA SER A 33 -7.52 -4.60 -12.40
C SER A 33 -7.85 -5.24 -11.05
N LYS A 34 -7.10 -6.26 -10.66
CA LYS A 34 -7.24 -6.92 -9.36
C LYS A 34 -6.88 -5.98 -8.20
N PHE A 35 -5.85 -5.15 -8.38
CA PHE A 35 -5.48 -4.14 -7.40
C PHE A 35 -6.58 -3.08 -7.26
N LEU A 36 -7.07 -2.53 -8.37
CA LEU A 36 -8.09 -1.48 -8.38
C LEU A 36 -9.42 -1.99 -7.80
N SER A 37 -9.85 -3.21 -8.16
CA SER A 37 -11.08 -3.79 -7.59
C SER A 37 -10.99 -3.97 -6.07
N LYS A 38 -9.81 -4.26 -5.53
CA LYS A 38 -9.60 -4.31 -4.08
C LYS A 38 -9.71 -2.94 -3.41
N LEU A 39 -9.45 -1.85 -4.13
CA LEU A 39 -9.61 -0.49 -3.61
C LEU A 39 -11.09 -0.06 -3.61
N ASP A 40 -11.81 -0.33 -4.69
CA ASP A 40 -13.20 0.08 -4.88
C ASP A 40 -14.15 -0.69 -3.94
N ASP A 41 -13.92 -2.00 -3.80
CA ASP A 41 -14.82 -2.90 -3.06
C ASP A 41 -14.30 -3.25 -1.65
N PHE A 42 -13.28 -2.55 -1.14
CA PHE A 42 -12.70 -2.91 0.14
C PHE A 42 -13.66 -2.68 1.30
N ASP A 43 -14.22 -3.76 1.84
CA ASP A 43 -14.93 -3.81 3.11
C ASP A 43 -14.11 -4.56 4.17
N LEU A 44 -13.81 -3.89 5.27
CA LEU A 44 -13.02 -4.45 6.36
C LEU A 44 -13.65 -5.72 6.96
N ASN A 45 -14.99 -5.78 7.03
CA ASN A 45 -15.68 -6.94 7.59
C ASN A 45 -15.64 -8.13 6.63
N GLU A 46 -15.78 -7.88 5.32
CA GLU A 46 -15.61 -8.92 4.30
C GLU A 46 -14.16 -9.40 4.25
N TYR A 47 -13.19 -8.49 4.33
CA TYR A 47 -11.77 -8.82 4.43
C TYR A 47 -11.47 -9.72 5.64
N ILE A 48 -12.06 -9.41 6.81
CA ILE A 48 -11.96 -10.24 8.02
C ILE A 48 -12.57 -11.64 7.78
N LYS A 49 -13.67 -11.76 7.04
CA LYS A 49 -14.30 -13.06 6.73
C LYS A 49 -13.47 -13.90 5.73
N VAL A 50 -12.89 -13.25 4.71
CA VAL A 50 -12.08 -13.92 3.66
C VAL A 50 -10.79 -14.52 4.22
N ILE A 51 -10.19 -13.89 5.21
CA ILE A 51 -9.06 -14.46 5.94
C ILE A 51 -9.62 -15.53 6.89
N LYS A 52 -10.20 -16.61 6.45
CA LYS A 52 -10.71 -17.79 7.16
C LYS A 52 -10.12 -17.99 8.57
N PHE A 53 -10.54 -17.13 9.51
CA PHE A 53 -9.99 -17.10 10.88
C PHE A 53 -10.40 -18.29 11.70
N ASP A 54 -11.49 -18.95 11.31
CA ASP A 54 -11.96 -20.21 11.94
C ASP A 54 -10.93 -21.35 11.81
N GLU A 55 -10.05 -21.25 10.80
CA GLU A 55 -8.93 -22.18 10.63
C GLU A 55 -7.72 -21.82 11.51
N LEU A 56 -7.64 -20.59 12.04
CA LEU A 56 -6.61 -20.20 12.97
C LEU A 56 -6.96 -20.72 14.35
N LYS A 57 -6.27 -21.76 14.81
CA LYS A 57 -6.39 -22.26 16.19
C LYS A 57 -6.00 -21.15 17.17
N VAL A 58 -6.99 -20.37 17.59
CA VAL A 58 -6.83 -19.45 18.72
C VAL A 58 -6.84 -20.33 19.96
N PRO A 59 -5.78 -20.36 20.78
CA PRO A 59 -5.78 -21.11 22.02
C PRO A 59 -6.95 -20.66 22.89
N SER A 60 -7.85 -21.57 23.27
CA SER A 60 -9.00 -21.30 24.12
C SER A 60 -8.66 -21.16 25.62
N VAL A 61 -7.38 -21.28 25.96
CA VAL A 61 -6.91 -21.14 27.34
C VAL A 61 -6.77 -19.65 27.69
N PRO A 62 -7.19 -19.20 28.88
CA PRO A 62 -6.94 -17.82 29.33
C PRO A 62 -5.43 -17.59 29.40
N PHE A 63 -4.89 -17.05 28.33
CA PHE A 63 -3.47 -16.81 28.17
C PHE A 63 -3.11 -15.51 28.86
N GLN A 64 -2.46 -15.58 30.00
CA GLN A 64 -1.89 -14.38 30.64
C GLN A 64 -0.56 -14.08 29.99
N ILE A 65 -0.53 -13.06 29.14
CA ILE A 65 0.73 -12.50 28.65
C ILE A 65 1.42 -11.87 29.85
N PRO A 66 2.65 -12.25 30.21
CA PRO A 66 3.37 -11.66 31.33
C PRO A 66 3.52 -10.15 31.18
N SER A 67 3.81 -9.44 32.28
CA SER A 67 4.02 -7.99 32.28
C SER A 67 5.21 -7.57 31.40
N SER A 68 6.20 -8.44 31.25
CA SER A 68 7.30 -8.31 30.29
C SER A 68 7.81 -9.68 29.85
N LYS A 69 8.29 -9.76 28.63
CA LYS A 69 8.85 -10.99 28.05
C LYS A 69 9.93 -10.64 27.03
N THR A 70 11.02 -11.37 27.04
CA THR A 70 12.10 -11.29 26.06
C THR A 70 12.01 -12.45 25.10
N TYR A 71 12.33 -12.19 23.83
CA TYR A 71 12.29 -13.16 22.73
C TYR A 71 13.60 -13.05 21.95
N PHE A 72 14.02 -14.15 21.30
CA PHE A 72 15.27 -14.21 20.57
C PHE A 72 15.06 -14.84 19.19
N GLY A 73 15.69 -14.25 18.18
CA GLY A 73 15.63 -14.73 16.82
C GLY A 73 14.28 -14.51 16.12
N ILE A 74 14.23 -14.83 14.84
CA ILE A 74 13.11 -14.47 13.94
C ILE A 74 11.80 -15.16 14.36
N LYS A 75 11.85 -16.44 14.74
CA LYS A 75 10.65 -17.19 15.11
C LYS A 75 9.96 -16.58 16.33
N GLU A 76 10.73 -16.32 17.38
CA GLU A 76 10.17 -15.70 18.59
C GLU A 76 9.84 -14.23 18.37
N MET A 77 10.53 -13.55 17.44
CA MET A 77 10.15 -12.21 17.00
C MET A 77 8.71 -12.21 16.46
N MET A 78 8.35 -13.13 15.56
CA MET A 78 6.99 -13.26 15.03
C MET A 78 5.97 -13.51 16.15
N GLU A 79 6.32 -14.36 17.15
CA GLU A 79 5.49 -14.56 18.34
C GLU A 79 5.31 -13.25 19.14
N SER A 80 6.38 -12.47 19.31
CA SER A 80 6.34 -11.20 20.04
C SER A 80 5.41 -10.18 19.38
N GLU A 81 5.40 -10.13 18.05
CA GLU A 81 4.49 -9.28 17.30
C GLU A 81 3.02 -9.67 17.52
N LEU A 82 2.71 -10.97 17.46
CA LEU A 82 1.36 -11.45 17.72
C LEU A 82 0.93 -11.21 19.17
N ASP A 83 1.83 -11.35 20.13
CA ASP A 83 1.57 -11.04 21.53
C ASP A 83 1.32 -9.55 21.77
N PHE A 84 2.04 -8.66 21.06
CA PHE A 84 1.79 -7.22 21.07
C PHE A 84 0.41 -6.88 20.50
N LEU A 85 0.06 -7.42 19.30
CA LEU A 85 -1.23 -7.21 18.67
C LEU A 85 -2.36 -7.69 19.57
N LYS A 86 -2.25 -8.89 20.11
CA LYS A 86 -3.23 -9.48 21.04
C LYS A 86 -3.42 -8.61 22.29
N SER A 87 -2.31 -8.17 22.90
CA SER A 87 -2.37 -7.29 24.07
C SER A 87 -3.10 -5.99 23.76
N THR A 88 -2.81 -5.40 22.59
CA THR A 88 -3.42 -4.14 22.14
C THR A 88 -4.91 -4.28 21.87
N VAL A 89 -5.31 -5.32 21.13
CA VAL A 89 -6.71 -5.59 20.78
C VAL A 89 -7.56 -5.86 22.02
N LEU A 90 -7.07 -6.70 22.93
CA LEU A 90 -7.82 -7.09 24.13
C LEU A 90 -7.86 -5.99 25.22
N SER A 91 -7.06 -4.92 25.08
CA SER A 91 -7.07 -3.82 26.04
C SER A 91 -8.33 -2.96 25.93
N LYS A 92 -8.57 -2.13 26.96
CA LYS A 92 -9.61 -1.09 26.92
C LYS A 92 -9.09 0.25 26.39
N SER A 93 -7.81 0.35 26.06
CA SER A 93 -7.20 1.59 25.58
C SER A 93 -7.68 1.92 24.16
N SER A 94 -7.99 3.18 23.93
CA SER A 94 -8.26 3.78 22.60
C SER A 94 -7.11 4.65 22.11
N ALA A 95 -5.96 4.65 22.83
CA ALA A 95 -4.79 5.42 22.40
C ALA A 95 -4.29 4.95 21.03
N PRO A 96 -3.78 5.87 20.20
CA PRO A 96 -3.22 5.51 18.90
C PRO A 96 -2.03 4.57 19.05
N VAL A 97 -1.78 3.78 18.01
CA VAL A 97 -0.65 2.85 17.93
C VAL A 97 0.39 3.43 16.99
N ILE A 98 1.65 3.47 17.43
CA ILE A 98 2.78 3.90 16.59
C ILE A 98 3.64 2.67 16.32
N MET A 99 3.94 2.42 15.05
CA MET A 99 4.72 1.26 14.62
C MET A 99 5.81 1.66 13.63
N TYR A 100 7.00 1.17 13.87
CA TYR A 100 8.14 1.20 12.95
C TYR A 100 8.73 -0.19 12.85
N SER A 101 9.14 -0.60 11.67
CA SER A 101 9.88 -1.84 11.45
C SER A 101 10.68 -1.75 10.15
N ASP A 102 11.94 -2.16 10.20
CA ASP A 102 12.82 -2.35 9.05
C ASP A 102 12.91 -3.83 8.64
N MET A 103 12.14 -4.71 9.29
CA MET A 103 12.17 -6.16 9.08
C MET A 103 12.01 -6.52 7.60
N PRO A 104 12.94 -7.30 7.02
CA PRO A 104 12.81 -7.77 5.65
C PRO A 104 11.56 -8.62 5.47
N MET A 105 10.71 -8.29 4.50
CA MET A 105 9.48 -9.05 4.22
C MET A 105 9.74 -10.52 3.90
N LYS A 106 10.87 -10.83 3.25
CA LYS A 106 11.29 -12.19 2.93
C LYS A 106 11.47 -13.08 4.16
N GLU A 107 11.93 -12.51 5.28
CA GLU A 107 12.10 -13.25 6.52
C GLU A 107 10.75 -13.62 7.15
N MET A 108 9.78 -12.69 7.11
CA MET A 108 8.43 -12.93 7.60
C MET A 108 7.64 -13.91 6.73
N ALA A 109 7.92 -13.95 5.42
CA ALA A 109 7.27 -14.84 4.47
C ALA A 109 7.70 -16.31 4.61
N LYS A 110 8.73 -16.63 5.40
CA LYS A 110 9.16 -18.02 5.66
C LYS A 110 8.11 -18.83 6.45
N ASP A 111 7.30 -18.17 7.25
CA ASP A 111 6.14 -18.79 7.89
C ASP A 111 4.86 -18.35 7.16
N PRO A 112 4.19 -19.23 6.39
CA PRO A 112 3.01 -18.86 5.60
C PRO A 112 1.80 -18.47 6.46
N GLU A 113 1.77 -18.87 7.72
CA GLU A 113 0.67 -18.56 8.65
C GLU A 113 0.86 -17.23 9.37
N PHE A 114 2.09 -16.76 9.52
CA PHE A 114 2.36 -15.51 10.23
C PHE A 114 1.72 -14.29 9.57
N PRO A 115 1.84 -14.06 8.25
CA PRO A 115 1.20 -12.91 7.61
C PRO A 115 -0.32 -12.89 7.82
N LYS A 116 -0.99 -14.03 7.73
CA LYS A 116 -2.44 -14.13 7.97
C LYS A 116 -2.82 -13.73 9.40
N LYS A 117 -2.11 -14.27 10.39
CA LYS A 117 -2.33 -13.95 11.82
C LYS A 117 -2.05 -12.49 12.11
N TRP A 118 -0.99 -11.96 11.52
CA TRP A 118 -0.59 -10.57 11.68
C TRP A 118 -1.63 -9.62 11.09
N MET A 119 -2.07 -9.86 9.86
CA MET A 119 -3.11 -9.09 9.19
C MET A 119 -4.45 -9.14 9.94
N PHE A 120 -4.78 -10.28 10.53
CA PHE A 120 -5.95 -10.39 11.41
C PHE A 120 -5.84 -9.47 12.63
N GLY A 121 -4.71 -9.51 13.33
CA GLY A 121 -4.49 -8.62 14.47
C GLY A 121 -4.62 -7.15 14.08
N MET A 122 -4.10 -6.76 12.90
CA MET A 122 -4.24 -5.42 12.35
C MET A 122 -5.71 -5.07 12.09
N ALA A 123 -6.44 -5.94 11.39
CA ALA A 123 -7.86 -5.74 11.11
C ALA A 123 -8.70 -5.61 12.40
N MET A 124 -8.37 -6.38 13.43
CA MET A 124 -9.02 -6.27 14.73
C MET A 124 -8.71 -4.97 15.46
N MET A 125 -7.51 -4.40 15.31
CA MET A 125 -7.21 -3.06 15.82
C MET A 125 -8.04 -1.98 15.12
N LEU A 126 -8.17 -2.06 13.78
CA LEU A 126 -9.01 -1.15 13.01
C LEU A 126 -10.49 -1.29 13.39
N LYS A 127 -11.01 -2.51 13.52
CA LYS A 127 -12.38 -2.77 13.96
C LYS A 127 -12.66 -2.22 15.37
N LYS A 128 -11.65 -2.21 16.24
CA LYS A 128 -11.72 -1.57 17.56
C LYS A 128 -11.75 -0.04 17.49
N GLY A 129 -11.49 0.56 16.33
CA GLY A 129 -11.46 2.01 16.12
C GLY A 129 -10.11 2.64 16.47
N LEU A 130 -9.03 1.86 16.58
CA LEU A 130 -7.70 2.41 16.85
C LEU A 130 -7.15 3.10 15.60
N HIS A 131 -6.47 4.23 15.82
CA HIS A 131 -5.68 4.88 14.79
C HIS A 131 -4.23 4.39 14.84
N LEU A 132 -3.68 4.02 13.69
CA LEU A 132 -2.33 3.49 13.56
C LEU A 132 -1.45 4.48 12.79
N HIS A 133 -0.31 4.85 13.36
CA HIS A 133 0.75 5.57 12.68
C HIS A 133 1.83 4.55 12.30
N GLN A 134 1.93 4.23 11.02
CA GLN A 134 2.89 3.25 10.49
C GLN A 134 4.05 3.96 9.82
N ILE A 135 5.24 3.85 10.39
CA ILE A 135 6.47 4.37 9.77
C ILE A 135 7.10 3.23 8.97
N HIS A 136 7.23 3.42 7.66
CA HIS A 136 7.81 2.45 6.73
C HIS A 136 9.28 2.71 6.51
N ASN A 137 10.05 1.64 6.38
CA ASN A 137 11.38 1.71 5.78
C ASN A 137 11.22 1.62 4.25
N LEU A 138 11.68 2.64 3.52
CA LEU A 138 11.65 2.72 2.06
C LEU A 138 12.96 2.28 1.41
N ASP A 139 13.97 1.88 2.18
CA ASP A 139 15.22 1.33 1.65
C ASP A 139 14.99 -0.12 1.15
N ARG A 140 14.22 -0.21 0.08
CA ARG A 140 13.81 -1.47 -0.57
C ARG A 140 13.79 -1.27 -2.08
N SER A 141 13.86 -2.37 -2.84
CA SER A 141 13.61 -2.30 -4.27
C SER A 141 12.18 -1.77 -4.55
N PHE A 142 12.01 -1.10 -5.70
CA PHE A 142 10.70 -0.60 -6.11
C PHE A 142 9.64 -1.71 -6.14
N ASP A 143 9.98 -2.89 -6.63
CA ASP A 143 9.05 -4.03 -6.72
C ASP A 143 8.64 -4.55 -5.33
N GLU A 144 9.57 -4.61 -4.36
CA GLU A 144 9.23 -4.97 -2.98
C GLU A 144 8.34 -3.91 -2.31
N MET A 145 8.57 -2.64 -2.62
CA MET A 145 7.73 -1.55 -2.12
C MET A 145 6.32 -1.62 -2.71
N MET A 146 6.18 -1.86 -4.02
CA MET A 146 4.88 -2.01 -4.68
C MET A 146 4.11 -3.22 -4.16
N LEU A 147 4.78 -4.35 -3.96
CA LEU A 147 4.17 -5.54 -3.36
C LEU A 147 3.64 -5.27 -1.94
N GLY A 148 4.41 -4.51 -1.17
CA GLY A 148 3.98 -4.04 0.15
C GLY A 148 2.75 -3.13 0.07
N LEU A 149 2.76 -2.14 -0.81
CA LEU A 149 1.67 -1.20 -1.00
C LEU A 149 0.38 -1.90 -1.45
N GLU A 150 0.45 -2.87 -2.36
CA GLU A 150 -0.70 -3.67 -2.79
C GLU A 150 -1.43 -4.32 -1.60
N SER A 151 -0.69 -4.75 -0.60
CA SER A 151 -1.26 -5.34 0.61
C SER A 151 -1.81 -4.30 1.59
N TRP A 152 -1.23 -3.10 1.65
CA TRP A 152 -1.54 -2.10 2.65
C TRP A 152 -2.56 -1.05 2.21
N ILE A 153 -2.60 -0.67 0.92
CA ILE A 153 -3.48 0.39 0.43
C ILE A 153 -4.95 0.15 0.81
N PRO A 154 -5.53 -1.05 0.67
CA PRO A 154 -6.91 -1.29 1.09
C PRO A 154 -7.15 -0.92 2.55
N MET A 155 -6.21 -1.23 3.45
CA MET A 155 -6.32 -0.87 4.86
C MET A 155 -6.15 0.63 5.09
N TYR A 156 -5.31 1.32 4.30
CA TYR A 156 -5.18 2.78 4.35
C TYR A 156 -6.47 3.48 3.97
N MET A 157 -7.26 2.89 3.06
CA MET A 157 -8.56 3.43 2.64
C MET A 157 -9.59 3.48 3.77
N THR A 158 -9.38 2.77 4.89
CA THR A 158 -10.21 2.91 6.10
C THR A 158 -10.08 4.30 6.74
N GLY A 159 -9.01 5.04 6.43
CA GLY A 159 -8.69 6.33 7.07
C GLY A 159 -8.14 6.20 8.50
N GLN A 160 -7.99 4.98 9.01
CA GLN A 160 -7.50 4.73 10.38
C GLN A 160 -5.99 4.44 10.44
N ILE A 161 -5.31 4.35 9.29
CA ILE A 161 -3.86 4.18 9.22
C ILE A 161 -3.26 5.38 8.50
N SER A 162 -2.30 6.04 9.15
CA SER A 162 -1.50 7.09 8.57
C SER A 162 -0.09 6.56 8.29
N PRO A 163 0.30 6.40 7.02
CA PRO A 163 1.64 5.93 6.67
C PRO A 163 2.66 7.08 6.64
N TYR A 164 3.85 6.80 7.14
CA TYR A 164 4.98 7.73 7.21
C TYR A 164 6.27 7.07 6.72
N TYR A 165 7.30 7.86 6.50
CA TYR A 165 8.65 7.40 6.17
C TYR A 165 9.71 8.38 6.67
N PHE A 166 10.97 7.95 6.73
CA PHE A 166 12.11 8.81 6.97
C PHE A 166 12.79 9.16 5.64
N LYS A 167 13.17 10.44 5.44
CA LYS A 167 13.92 10.86 4.24
C LYS A 167 15.33 10.29 4.18
N ASN A 168 15.95 10.16 5.34
CA ASN A 168 17.25 9.50 5.47
C ASN A 168 17.02 8.28 6.36
N ALA A 169 17.53 7.13 5.95
CA ALA A 169 17.49 5.96 6.80
C ALA A 169 18.13 6.31 8.14
N PRO A 170 17.43 6.10 9.28
CA PRO A 170 18.06 6.24 10.56
C PRO A 170 19.28 5.31 10.61
N ASN A 171 20.27 5.62 11.44
CA ASN A 171 21.41 4.73 11.64
C ASN A 171 20.93 3.46 12.33
N ASP A 172 20.64 2.43 11.57
CA ASP A 172 19.87 1.24 11.95
C ASP A 172 20.75 0.15 12.53
N VAL A 173 21.95 0.48 12.98
CA VAL A 173 22.90 -0.54 13.47
C VAL A 173 22.30 -1.39 14.58
N PHE A 174 21.39 -0.84 15.38
CA PHE A 174 20.84 -1.53 16.55
C PHE A 174 19.31 -1.54 16.62
N LEU A 175 18.62 -0.47 16.26
CA LEU A 175 17.17 -0.43 16.34
C LEU A 175 16.55 -1.07 15.11
N HIS A 176 15.82 -2.12 15.32
CA HIS A 176 15.24 -2.95 14.30
C HIS A 176 13.73 -2.69 14.15
N PHE A 177 13.02 -2.59 15.25
CA PHE A 177 11.66 -2.09 15.27
C PHE A 177 11.21 -1.54 16.63
N LEU A 178 10.18 -0.73 16.61
CA LEU A 178 9.48 -0.22 17.76
C LEU A 178 7.98 -0.16 17.48
N LYS A 179 7.19 -0.82 18.34
CA LYS A 179 5.72 -0.78 18.28
C LYS A 179 5.18 -0.42 19.65
N VAL A 180 4.34 0.61 19.72
CA VAL A 180 3.81 1.12 20.99
C VAL A 180 2.32 1.35 20.87
N SER A 181 1.58 0.83 21.83
CA SER A 181 0.15 1.08 22.05
C SER A 181 -0.08 1.74 23.40
N GLY A 182 -1.35 2.00 23.74
CA GLY A 182 -1.68 2.60 25.05
C GLY A 182 -1.33 1.75 26.25
N ILE A 183 -1.02 0.44 26.07
CA ILE A 183 -0.77 -0.48 27.20
C ILE A 183 0.45 -1.38 27.02
N ALA A 184 1.02 -1.45 25.84
CA ALA A 184 2.14 -2.33 25.55
C ALA A 184 3.17 -1.63 24.66
N ALA A 185 4.43 -1.99 24.82
CA ALA A 185 5.51 -1.61 23.93
C ALA A 185 6.31 -2.86 23.57
N LEU A 186 6.68 -2.96 22.29
CA LEU A 186 7.54 -3.99 21.76
C LEU A 186 8.72 -3.32 21.05
N SER A 187 9.93 -3.54 21.56
CA SER A 187 11.16 -3.08 20.92
C SER A 187 11.96 -4.25 20.41
N GLY A 188 12.64 -4.08 19.29
CA GLY A 188 13.53 -5.07 18.70
C GLY A 188 14.89 -4.46 18.39
N GLU A 189 15.94 -5.17 18.75
CA GLU A 189 17.33 -4.81 18.50
C GLU A 189 18.02 -5.92 17.71
N ALA A 190 18.63 -5.56 16.59
CA ALA A 190 19.46 -6.45 15.79
C ALA A 190 20.50 -5.64 15.03
N VAL A 191 21.60 -6.27 14.67
CA VAL A 191 22.54 -5.69 13.71
C VAL A 191 21.93 -5.83 12.32
N ALA A 192 21.97 -4.80 11.51
CA ALA A 192 21.46 -4.82 10.14
C ALA A 192 22.02 -6.03 9.37
N GLY A 193 21.14 -6.83 8.77
CA GLY A 193 21.50 -8.07 8.08
C GLY A 193 21.64 -9.31 8.98
N TYR A 194 21.60 -9.17 10.32
CA TYR A 194 21.74 -10.28 11.29
C TYR A 194 20.48 -10.41 12.18
N HIS A 195 19.33 -10.31 11.58
CA HIS A 195 18.05 -10.35 12.31
C HIS A 195 17.75 -11.69 13.00
N SER A 196 18.42 -12.79 12.56
CA SER A 196 18.35 -14.09 13.24
C SER A 196 18.86 -14.06 14.67
N ASP A 197 19.75 -13.14 15.02
CA ASP A 197 20.33 -12.98 16.33
C ASP A 197 19.70 -11.81 17.11
N GLY A 198 18.60 -11.28 16.60
CA GLY A 198 17.88 -10.17 17.20
C GLY A 198 17.29 -10.52 18.56
N LYS A 199 17.23 -9.52 19.43
CA LYS A 199 16.57 -9.56 20.73
C LYS A 199 15.34 -8.65 20.72
N TYR A 200 14.22 -9.18 21.22
CA TYR A 200 12.93 -8.49 21.20
C TYR A 200 12.35 -8.47 22.61
N TYR A 201 11.82 -7.34 23.01
CA TYR A 201 11.32 -7.12 24.35
C TYR A 201 9.92 -6.54 24.32
N LEU A 202 8.95 -7.32 24.78
CA LEU A 202 7.58 -6.89 25.01
C LEU A 202 7.41 -6.50 26.48
N THR A 203 6.84 -5.32 26.72
CA THR A 203 6.49 -4.88 28.07
C THR A 203 5.08 -4.27 28.14
N LYS A 204 4.43 -4.48 29.28
CA LYS A 204 3.19 -3.82 29.68
C LYS A 204 3.39 -3.04 31.00
N VAL A 205 4.63 -2.94 31.46
CA VAL A 205 4.98 -2.12 32.63
C VAL A 205 4.79 -0.64 32.29
N LYS A 206 3.87 0.02 32.95
CA LYS A 206 3.42 1.38 32.64
C LYS A 206 4.57 2.39 32.43
N ARG A 207 5.60 2.35 33.30
CA ARG A 207 6.75 3.25 33.19
C ARG A 207 7.56 3.01 31.92
N GLU A 208 7.71 1.76 31.51
CA GLU A 208 8.46 1.39 30.29
C GLU A 208 7.65 1.69 29.06
N VAL A 209 6.34 1.40 29.06
CA VAL A 209 5.44 1.76 27.97
C VAL A 209 5.47 3.27 27.73
N GLU A 210 5.44 4.07 28.81
CA GLU A 210 5.55 5.53 28.70
C GLU A 210 6.90 5.99 28.14
N TYR A 211 8.00 5.35 28.50
CA TYR A 211 9.31 5.61 27.94
C TYR A 211 9.35 5.34 26.42
N TYR A 212 8.87 4.17 26.02
CA TYR A 212 8.83 3.80 24.60
C TYR A 212 7.82 4.65 23.81
N ARG A 213 6.73 5.08 24.41
CA ARG A 213 5.75 5.97 23.80
C ARG A 213 6.38 7.31 23.42
N LYS A 214 7.08 7.97 24.35
CA LYS A 214 7.80 9.21 24.07
C LYS A 214 8.80 9.05 22.94
N ARG A 215 9.53 7.94 22.92
CA ARG A 215 10.49 7.63 21.87
C ARG A 215 9.82 7.44 20.50
N ALA A 216 8.68 6.73 20.45
CA ALA A 216 7.91 6.54 19.22
C ALA A 216 7.30 7.87 18.73
N GLU A 217 6.81 8.72 19.64
CA GLU A 217 6.32 10.07 19.31
C GLU A 217 7.42 10.96 18.72
N GLU A 218 8.65 10.90 19.26
CA GLU A 218 9.79 11.63 18.68
C GLU A 218 10.16 11.08 17.29
N MET A 219 10.12 9.76 17.09
CA MET A 219 10.31 9.18 15.77
C MET A 219 9.25 9.68 14.78
N LEU A 220 7.98 9.70 15.20
CA LEU A 220 6.86 10.16 14.37
C LEU A 220 6.99 11.65 13.99
N LYS A 221 7.45 12.52 14.91
CA LYS A 221 7.69 13.95 14.62
C LYS A 221 8.76 14.16 13.53
N ASN A 222 9.72 13.25 13.43
CA ASN A 222 10.80 13.33 12.44
C ASN A 222 10.45 12.58 11.12
N ALA A 223 9.31 11.91 11.08
CA ALA A 223 8.84 11.19 9.92
C ALA A 223 8.00 12.10 9.00
N TYR A 224 7.99 11.77 7.72
CA TYR A 224 7.21 12.48 6.69
C TYR A 224 6.03 11.63 6.25
N PRO A 225 4.87 12.23 5.95
CA PRO A 225 3.77 11.50 5.35
C PRO A 225 4.20 10.77 4.08
N LEU A 226 3.87 9.47 4.00
CA LEU A 226 4.22 8.65 2.84
C LEU A 226 3.17 8.73 1.74
N MET A 227 1.91 8.94 2.12
CA MET A 227 0.79 8.88 1.20
C MET A 227 -0.22 9.98 1.53
N GLU A 228 -0.78 10.56 0.48
CA GLU A 228 -1.95 11.43 0.52
C GLU A 228 -3.12 10.76 -0.18
N ILE A 229 -4.30 10.84 0.42
CA ILE A 229 -5.53 10.33 -0.17
C ILE A 229 -6.41 11.52 -0.51
N TYR A 230 -6.70 11.68 -1.80
CA TYR A 230 -7.58 12.72 -2.32
C TYR A 230 -8.94 12.12 -2.67
N ARG A 231 -9.99 12.69 -2.10
CA ARG A 231 -11.38 12.40 -2.41
C ARG A 231 -12.04 13.64 -3.02
N SER A 232 -13.32 13.55 -3.37
CA SER A 232 -14.06 14.63 -4.04
C SER A 232 -13.98 15.98 -3.30
N GLU A 233 -14.01 15.98 -1.98
CA GLU A 233 -13.88 17.16 -1.15
C GLU A 233 -12.48 17.81 -1.19
N ARG A 234 -11.45 17.03 -1.59
CA ARG A 234 -10.04 17.47 -1.65
C ARG A 234 -9.52 17.67 -3.08
N LYS A 235 -10.38 17.82 -4.07
CA LYS A 235 -9.98 17.97 -5.49
C LYS A 235 -9.03 19.16 -5.75
N ASN A 236 -9.22 20.27 -5.04
CA ASN A 236 -8.36 21.42 -5.18
C ASN A 236 -6.93 21.16 -4.68
N GLU A 237 -6.80 20.38 -3.63
CA GLU A 237 -5.51 19.93 -3.10
C GLU A 237 -4.83 18.94 -4.06
N LEU A 238 -5.59 18.01 -4.67
CA LEU A 238 -5.06 17.15 -5.73
C LEU A 238 -4.54 17.96 -6.90
N ASN A 239 -5.30 18.96 -7.39
CA ASN A 239 -4.85 19.81 -8.48
C ASN A 239 -3.58 20.61 -8.12
N ALA A 240 -3.49 21.13 -6.89
CA ALA A 240 -2.30 21.80 -6.38
C ALA A 240 -1.11 20.84 -6.29
N PHE A 241 -1.32 19.62 -5.80
CA PHE A 241 -0.30 18.57 -5.79
C PHE A 241 0.20 18.23 -7.20
N LEU A 242 -0.71 17.97 -8.14
CA LEU A 242 -0.36 17.66 -9.52
C LEU A 242 0.43 18.79 -10.21
N LEU A 243 0.13 20.04 -9.88
CA LEU A 243 0.88 21.19 -10.38
C LEU A 243 2.27 21.30 -9.75
N ALA A 244 2.39 21.07 -8.44
CA ALA A 244 3.67 21.08 -7.73
C ALA A 244 4.57 19.91 -8.20
N ASP A 245 3.99 18.74 -8.46
CA ASP A 245 4.67 17.56 -8.97
C ASP A 245 5.41 17.82 -10.30
N THR A 246 4.91 18.69 -11.17
CA THR A 246 5.59 19.03 -12.42
C THR A 246 7.01 19.61 -12.22
N LYS A 247 7.27 20.17 -11.05
CA LYS A 247 8.55 20.80 -10.68
C LYS A 247 9.44 19.88 -9.86
N THR A 248 8.96 18.69 -9.53
CA THR A 248 9.69 17.73 -8.69
C THR A 248 10.44 16.75 -9.58
N ALA A 249 11.73 16.58 -9.35
CA ALA A 249 12.52 15.53 -10.01
C ALA A 249 12.18 14.16 -9.44
N GLY A 250 12.14 13.13 -10.28
CA GLY A 250 11.93 11.76 -9.86
C GLY A 250 11.12 10.91 -10.85
N LYS A 251 11.27 9.61 -10.74
CA LYS A 251 10.48 8.65 -11.51
C LYS A 251 9.04 8.63 -11.02
N ARG A 252 8.10 8.51 -11.95
CA ARG A 252 6.67 8.40 -11.66
C ARG A 252 6.13 7.11 -12.22
N ARG A 253 5.31 6.45 -11.43
CA ARG A 253 4.52 5.31 -11.88
C ARG A 253 3.08 5.50 -11.45
N SER A 254 2.16 5.39 -12.41
CA SER A 254 0.74 5.51 -12.18
C SER A 254 0.10 4.12 -12.32
N ILE A 255 -0.83 3.79 -11.46
CA ILE A 255 -1.69 2.61 -11.58
C ILE A 255 -3.08 3.16 -11.84
N LEU A 256 -3.59 2.93 -13.05
CA LEU A 256 -4.78 3.59 -13.57
C LEU A 256 -5.88 2.58 -13.85
N SER A 257 -7.13 3.00 -13.69
CA SER A 257 -8.30 2.19 -14.03
C SER A 257 -8.61 2.15 -15.54
N SER A 258 -8.05 3.11 -16.30
CA SER A 258 -8.24 3.20 -17.76
C SER A 258 -7.15 4.09 -18.37
N LEU A 259 -7.29 4.38 -19.68
CA LEU A 259 -6.37 5.28 -20.37
C LEU A 259 -6.38 6.68 -19.76
N PRO A 260 -5.21 7.25 -19.44
CA PRO A 260 -5.13 8.60 -18.89
C PRO A 260 -5.55 9.65 -19.92
N LEU A 261 -6.21 10.71 -19.45
CA LEU A 261 -6.76 11.77 -20.32
C LEU A 261 -5.73 12.45 -21.22
N TYR A 262 -4.47 12.48 -20.81
CA TYR A 262 -3.42 13.12 -21.62
C TYR A 262 -3.03 12.30 -22.87
N THR A 263 -3.37 11.01 -22.93
CA THR A 263 -3.14 10.18 -24.12
C THR A 263 -4.24 10.32 -25.16
N ILE A 264 -5.41 10.82 -24.77
CA ILE A 264 -6.60 10.90 -25.62
C ILE A 264 -6.53 12.17 -26.51
N SER A 265 -6.69 12.04 -27.81
CA SER A 265 -6.76 13.20 -28.68
C SER A 265 -8.00 14.06 -28.40
N SER A 266 -7.91 15.38 -28.63
CA SER A 266 -9.06 16.27 -28.40
C SER A 266 -10.28 15.91 -29.25
N LYS A 267 -10.06 15.35 -30.45
CA LYS A 267 -11.13 14.89 -31.36
C LYS A 267 -11.82 13.63 -30.82
N LEU A 268 -11.03 12.68 -30.31
CA LEU A 268 -11.59 11.47 -29.71
C LEU A 268 -12.35 11.79 -28.42
N LEU A 269 -11.77 12.63 -27.56
CA LEU A 269 -12.44 13.09 -26.33
C LEU A 269 -13.79 13.75 -26.64
N ASP A 270 -13.84 14.65 -27.65
CA ASP A 270 -15.09 15.28 -28.05
C ASP A 270 -16.14 14.28 -28.53
N ARG A 271 -15.73 13.25 -29.27
CA ARG A 271 -16.61 12.15 -29.72
C ARG A 271 -17.18 11.36 -28.54
N ILE A 272 -16.32 10.97 -27.58
CA ILE A 272 -16.72 10.23 -26.37
C ILE A 272 -17.76 11.03 -25.58
N LEU A 273 -17.46 12.31 -25.30
CA LEU A 273 -18.33 13.19 -24.52
C LEU A 273 -19.68 13.45 -25.23
N THR A 274 -19.65 13.56 -26.57
CA THR A 274 -20.88 13.76 -27.37
C THR A 274 -21.74 12.49 -27.37
N ARG A 275 -21.15 11.32 -27.57
CA ARG A 275 -21.85 10.03 -27.54
C ARG A 275 -22.52 9.78 -26.20
N ASN A 276 -21.88 10.16 -25.10
CA ASN A 276 -22.41 10.01 -23.75
C ASN A 276 -23.37 11.13 -23.34
N ASN A 277 -23.78 12.04 -24.26
CA ASN A 277 -24.71 13.14 -24.00
C ASN A 277 -24.29 14.07 -22.86
N ILE A 278 -23.00 14.26 -22.66
CA ILE A 278 -22.48 15.12 -21.60
C ILE A 278 -22.89 16.58 -21.89
N ASN A 279 -23.40 17.27 -20.88
CA ASN A 279 -23.81 18.65 -21.01
C ASN A 279 -22.63 19.56 -21.37
N THR A 280 -22.92 20.70 -22.00
CA THR A 280 -21.90 21.61 -22.56
C THR A 280 -20.95 22.13 -21.50
N GLU A 281 -21.45 22.48 -20.30
CA GLU A 281 -20.62 23.04 -19.23
C GLU A 281 -19.59 22.00 -18.75
N LEU A 282 -20.03 20.77 -18.45
CA LEU A 282 -19.16 19.69 -18.01
C LEU A 282 -18.19 19.27 -19.11
N LYS A 283 -18.66 19.24 -20.38
CA LYS A 283 -17.82 18.95 -21.54
C LYS A 283 -16.64 19.91 -21.65
N GLU A 284 -16.85 21.19 -21.48
CA GLU A 284 -15.77 22.19 -21.52
C GLU A 284 -14.82 22.05 -20.32
N LYS A 285 -15.33 21.77 -19.11
CA LYS A 285 -14.49 21.49 -17.94
C LYS A 285 -13.58 20.27 -18.17
N ILE A 286 -14.10 19.17 -18.71
CA ILE A 286 -13.31 17.96 -19.01
C ILE A 286 -12.24 18.26 -20.08
N LYS A 287 -12.59 18.99 -21.13
CA LYS A 287 -11.64 19.36 -22.19
C LYS A 287 -10.50 20.24 -21.67
N GLU A 288 -10.81 21.23 -20.86
CA GLU A 288 -9.78 22.11 -20.28
C GLU A 288 -8.90 21.35 -19.29
N TYR A 289 -9.47 20.45 -18.48
CA TYR A 289 -8.70 19.57 -17.63
C TYR A 289 -7.76 18.68 -18.45
N ALA A 290 -8.25 18.01 -19.49
CA ALA A 290 -7.43 17.16 -20.36
C ALA A 290 -6.28 17.95 -21.03
N LYS A 291 -6.53 19.20 -21.42
CA LYS A 291 -5.51 20.10 -21.94
C LYS A 291 -4.44 20.42 -20.90
N THR A 292 -4.86 20.74 -19.69
CA THR A 292 -3.97 20.99 -18.55
C THR A 292 -3.11 19.77 -18.24
N GLN A 293 -3.70 18.56 -18.21
CA GLN A 293 -2.94 17.33 -17.99
C GLN A 293 -1.90 17.09 -19.09
N ARG A 294 -2.24 17.31 -20.37
CA ARG A 294 -1.27 17.17 -21.47
C ARG A 294 -0.09 18.14 -21.32
N GLN A 295 -0.35 19.40 -20.93
CA GLN A 295 0.70 20.37 -20.67
C GLN A 295 1.59 19.96 -19.52
N ARG A 296 1.00 19.48 -18.42
CA ARG A 296 1.71 18.98 -17.24
C ARG A 296 2.64 17.83 -17.61
N ILE A 297 2.10 16.82 -18.29
CA ILE A 297 2.87 15.64 -18.70
C ILE A 297 4.00 16.01 -19.66
N LYS A 298 3.77 16.94 -20.60
CA LYS A 298 4.81 17.42 -21.49
C LYS A 298 6.00 18.00 -20.72
N ILE A 299 5.74 18.84 -19.71
CA ILE A 299 6.79 19.41 -18.86
C ILE A 299 7.57 18.31 -18.13
N ILE A 300 6.88 17.31 -17.58
CA ILE A 300 7.53 16.20 -16.89
C ILE A 300 8.41 15.41 -17.85
N LEU A 301 7.91 15.06 -19.04
CA LEU A 301 8.62 14.24 -20.01
C LEU A 301 9.86 14.93 -20.64
N GLU A 302 10.03 16.23 -20.44
CA GLU A 302 11.25 16.94 -20.87
C GLU A 302 12.51 16.44 -20.11
N ASN A 303 12.35 16.01 -18.86
CA ASN A 303 13.47 15.63 -18.00
C ASN A 303 13.32 14.27 -17.30
N GLU A 304 12.13 13.72 -17.27
CA GLU A 304 11.79 12.54 -16.46
C GLU A 304 11.03 11.47 -17.26
N ARG A 305 10.83 10.30 -16.67
CA ARG A 305 10.01 9.22 -17.22
C ARG A 305 8.75 9.03 -16.40
N ILE A 306 7.68 8.64 -17.10
CA ILE A 306 6.42 8.22 -16.52
C ILE A 306 6.15 6.80 -16.99
N GLU A 307 5.74 5.93 -16.06
CA GLU A 307 5.27 4.58 -16.34
C GLU A 307 3.79 4.52 -15.91
N ASP A 308 2.92 4.15 -16.83
CA ASP A 308 1.50 3.97 -16.55
C ASP A 308 1.14 2.49 -16.69
N ASP A 309 0.69 1.90 -15.58
CA ASP A 309 0.11 0.57 -15.58
C ASP A 309 -1.39 0.67 -15.76
N ILE A 310 -1.89 0.10 -16.84
CA ILE A 310 -3.31 0.15 -17.22
C ILE A 310 -3.83 -1.28 -17.31
N PRO A 311 -5.09 -1.55 -16.89
CA PRO A 311 -5.72 -2.86 -17.09
C PRO A 311 -5.75 -3.24 -18.56
N ASP A 312 -5.50 -4.52 -18.84
CA ASP A 312 -5.71 -5.08 -20.17
C ASP A 312 -7.19 -5.44 -20.34
N PHE A 313 -7.90 -4.69 -21.19
CA PHE A 313 -9.32 -4.91 -21.46
C PHE A 313 -9.51 -5.80 -22.67
N VAL A 314 -10.19 -6.92 -22.47
CA VAL A 314 -10.65 -7.79 -23.56
C VAL A 314 -12.09 -7.44 -23.97
N GLN A 315 -12.50 -7.82 -25.16
CA GLN A 315 -13.82 -7.48 -25.74
C GLN A 315 -15.01 -7.77 -24.81
N GLU A 316 -14.94 -8.86 -24.04
CA GLU A 316 -16.01 -9.21 -23.09
C GLU A 316 -16.17 -8.19 -21.96
N ASN A 317 -15.13 -7.45 -21.61
CA ASN A 317 -15.14 -6.46 -20.55
C ASN A 317 -16.00 -5.25 -20.95
N PHE A 318 -15.97 -4.82 -22.22
CA PHE A 318 -16.76 -3.67 -22.66
C PHE A 318 -18.28 -3.88 -22.54
N THR A 319 -18.71 -5.14 -22.54
CA THR A 319 -20.13 -5.48 -22.39
C THR A 319 -20.57 -5.57 -20.92
N LYS A 320 -19.67 -6.02 -20.04
CA LYS A 320 -20.00 -6.28 -18.62
C LYS A 320 -19.59 -5.15 -17.70
N SER A 321 -18.42 -4.55 -17.92
CA SER A 321 -17.84 -3.50 -17.11
C SER A 321 -16.92 -2.65 -18.00
N PRO A 322 -17.47 -1.73 -18.80
CA PRO A 322 -16.67 -0.92 -19.72
C PRO A 322 -15.66 -0.05 -18.94
N PRO A 323 -14.46 0.16 -19.48
CA PRO A 323 -13.54 1.12 -18.89
C PRO A 323 -14.15 2.53 -18.91
N MET A 324 -13.94 3.26 -17.81
CA MET A 324 -14.46 4.61 -17.67
C MET A 324 -13.38 5.64 -18.00
N LEU A 325 -13.80 6.80 -18.51
CA LEU A 325 -12.90 7.93 -18.74
C LEU A 325 -12.25 8.35 -17.42
N GLU A 326 -10.93 8.55 -17.42
CA GLU A 326 -10.19 8.98 -16.24
C GLU A 326 -10.54 10.44 -15.88
N LEU A 327 -11.27 10.63 -14.78
CA LEU A 327 -11.79 11.92 -14.32
C LEU A 327 -11.39 12.25 -12.88
N SER A 328 -10.46 11.48 -12.30
CA SER A 328 -10.09 11.59 -10.88
C SER A 328 -9.72 13.00 -10.44
N GLY A 329 -9.06 13.77 -11.32
CA GLY A 329 -8.70 15.17 -11.03
C GLY A 329 -9.87 16.15 -11.08
N ILE A 330 -11.00 15.77 -11.67
CA ILE A 330 -12.22 16.58 -11.75
C ILE A 330 -13.20 16.17 -10.66
N PHE A 331 -13.11 14.92 -10.20
CA PHE A 331 -14.10 14.27 -9.31
C PHE A 331 -15.53 14.49 -9.82
N CYS A 332 -15.74 14.09 -11.07
CA CYS A 332 -17.02 14.14 -11.74
C CYS A 332 -17.91 13.02 -11.18
N GLU A 333 -19.18 13.33 -10.92
CA GLU A 333 -20.17 12.34 -10.46
C GLU A 333 -20.73 11.46 -11.61
N GLU A 334 -20.37 11.78 -12.85
CA GLU A 334 -20.82 11.05 -14.02
C GLU A 334 -19.76 10.05 -14.51
N ASP A 335 -20.16 8.79 -14.63
CA ASP A 335 -19.38 7.75 -15.26
C ASP A 335 -19.50 7.85 -16.78
N ILE A 336 -18.39 8.03 -17.44
CA ILE A 336 -18.32 8.20 -18.90
C ILE A 336 -17.60 6.98 -19.51
N PRO A 337 -18.36 5.95 -19.97
CA PRO A 337 -17.76 4.74 -20.50
C PRO A 337 -17.19 4.94 -21.89
N TYR A 338 -16.07 4.25 -22.17
CA TYR A 338 -15.60 4.00 -23.51
C TYR A 338 -16.47 2.93 -24.19
N ASN A 339 -16.52 2.98 -25.53
CA ASN A 339 -16.84 1.79 -26.32
C ASN A 339 -15.55 1.15 -26.85
N GLU A 340 -15.66 -0.04 -27.46
CA GLU A 340 -14.53 -0.81 -27.96
C GLU A 340 -13.72 -0.06 -29.04
N GLU A 341 -14.37 0.76 -29.86
CA GLU A 341 -13.70 1.53 -30.92
C GLU A 341 -12.96 2.77 -30.40
N GLU A 342 -13.27 3.21 -29.18
CA GLU A 342 -12.72 4.41 -28.56
C GLU A 342 -11.53 4.10 -27.65
N TYR A 343 -11.46 2.88 -27.14
CA TYR A 343 -10.40 2.42 -26.25
C TYR A 343 -9.26 1.80 -27.04
#